data_6cc0be4d98160c21c7c2cadfd64321a9
#
_entry.id   6cc0be4d98160c21c7c2cadfd64321a9
#
_cell.length_a   1.000
_cell.length_b   1.000
_cell.length_c   1.000
_cell.angle_alpha   90.00
_cell.angle_beta   90.00
_cell.angle_gamma   90.00
#
_symmetry.space_group_name_H-M   'P 1'
#
loop_
_entity.id
_entity.type
_entity.pdbx_description
1 polymer ?
#
loop_
_entity_poly.entity_id
_entity_poly.type
_entity_poly.pdbx_seq_one_letter_code
_entity_poly.pdbx_strand_id
1 'polypeptide(L)'
;MAIEESSVVAAAAKNASFWMERGGFKSTVISTTKVGHVHFAWYGNFQTLKDFIADIKHKFFEETASITANMKARGGGILDIEVLDRSDLEPNYYQLQAKFETCDAMGANFINSLLEEFSKILERELEASNLSDQDKKIVIIMCILSNYTPECIVRTEVNCPIDRLSDDPNINNEDFAKKFEQAIHVANIEPYRATTHNKGIFNGIDAGNNY
;
A
#
# COMPACT_ATOMS: atom_id res chain seq x y z
N MET A 1 4.27 2.34 -23.80
CA MET A 1 3.33 3.07 -22.91
C MET A 1 2.00 3.22 -23.61
N ALA A 2 0.90 3.17 -22.87
CA ALA A 2 -0.46 3.24 -23.46
C ALA A 2 -0.75 4.51 -24.24
N ILE A 3 -0.13 5.61 -23.86
CA ILE A 3 -0.27 6.91 -24.53
C ILE A 3 0.25 6.91 -25.98
N GLU A 4 1.07 5.97 -26.36
CA GLU A 4 1.59 5.82 -27.73
C GLU A 4 0.61 5.02 -28.63
N GLU A 5 -0.40 4.38 -28.02
CA GLU A 5 -1.40 3.58 -28.70
C GLU A 5 -2.77 4.30 -28.63
N SER A 6 -3.09 5.15 -29.58
CA SER A 6 -4.37 5.88 -29.62
C SER A 6 -5.60 4.98 -29.55
N SER A 7 -5.50 3.75 -30.06
CA SER A 7 -6.54 2.71 -29.98
C SER A 7 -6.87 2.31 -28.53
N VAL A 8 -5.89 2.30 -27.64
CA VAL A 8 -6.10 1.99 -26.20
C VAL A 8 -6.87 3.09 -25.53
N VAL A 9 -6.55 4.35 -25.79
CA VAL A 9 -7.27 5.51 -25.25
C VAL A 9 -8.74 5.49 -25.71
N ALA A 10 -8.98 5.26 -27.00
CA ALA A 10 -10.32 5.14 -27.54
C ALA A 10 -11.11 3.97 -26.93
N ALA A 11 -10.46 2.82 -26.73
CA ALA A 11 -11.07 1.65 -26.09
C ALA A 11 -11.41 1.92 -24.61
N ALA A 12 -10.53 2.57 -23.86
CA ALA A 12 -10.76 2.96 -22.47
C ALA A 12 -11.96 3.92 -22.36
N ALA A 13 -12.00 4.96 -23.19
CA ALA A 13 -13.12 5.91 -23.22
C ALA A 13 -14.45 5.24 -23.57
N LYS A 14 -14.46 4.35 -24.58
CA LYS A 14 -15.65 3.59 -24.98
C LYS A 14 -16.15 2.68 -23.85
N ASN A 15 -15.26 1.98 -23.17
CA ASN A 15 -15.62 1.13 -22.03
C ASN A 15 -16.13 1.94 -20.84
N ALA A 16 -15.51 3.09 -20.55
CA ALA A 16 -15.98 3.99 -19.51
C ALA A 16 -17.41 4.47 -19.79
N SER A 17 -17.70 4.95 -21.02
CA SER A 17 -19.05 5.35 -21.44
C SER A 17 -20.05 4.20 -21.34
N PHE A 18 -19.67 3.01 -21.79
CA PHE A 18 -20.53 1.81 -21.69
C PHE A 18 -20.99 1.53 -20.26
N TRP A 19 -20.07 1.57 -19.28
CA TRP A 19 -20.41 1.32 -17.89
C TRP A 19 -21.15 2.51 -17.25
N MET A 20 -20.80 3.76 -17.63
CA MET A 20 -21.53 4.95 -17.15
C MET A 20 -22.99 4.93 -17.51
N GLU A 21 -23.34 4.49 -18.73
CA GLU A 21 -24.72 4.35 -19.18
C GLU A 21 -25.49 3.20 -18.49
N ARG A 22 -24.79 2.27 -17.84
CA ARG A 22 -25.34 1.06 -17.21
C ARG A 22 -25.32 1.06 -15.67
N GLY A 23 -25.17 2.23 -15.07
CA GLY A 23 -25.21 2.38 -13.61
C GLY A 23 -23.94 3.00 -13.03
N GLY A 24 -22.90 3.14 -13.84
CA GLY A 24 -21.66 3.80 -13.49
C GLY A 24 -20.75 3.01 -12.56
N PHE A 25 -19.68 3.69 -12.15
CA PHE A 25 -18.68 3.17 -11.22
C PHE A 25 -19.06 3.54 -9.79
N LYS A 26 -18.93 2.60 -8.88
CA LYS A 26 -19.09 2.81 -7.44
C LYS A 26 -17.74 2.55 -6.79
N SER A 27 -17.15 3.59 -6.23
CA SER A 27 -15.85 3.49 -5.55
C SER A 27 -16.02 3.62 -4.04
N THR A 28 -15.35 2.74 -3.30
CA THR A 28 -15.33 2.74 -1.83
C THR A 28 -13.89 2.67 -1.35
N VAL A 29 -13.49 3.63 -0.53
CA VAL A 29 -12.22 3.58 0.18
C VAL A 29 -12.40 2.63 1.37
N ILE A 30 -11.66 1.51 1.37
CA ILE A 30 -11.72 0.50 2.43
C ILE A 30 -10.73 0.85 3.55
N SER A 31 -9.50 1.22 3.17
CA SER A 31 -8.45 1.64 4.10
C SER A 31 -7.41 2.47 3.36
N THR A 32 -6.79 3.38 4.08
CA THR A 32 -5.75 4.30 3.56
C THR A 32 -4.42 4.14 4.29
N THR A 33 -4.27 3.06 5.08
CA THR A 33 -3.08 2.81 5.90
C THR A 33 -1.84 2.65 5.05
N LYS A 34 -0.85 3.48 5.32
CA LYS A 34 0.49 3.43 4.73
C LYS A 34 1.50 2.90 5.73
N VAL A 35 2.60 2.35 5.23
CA VAL A 35 3.60 1.68 6.04
C VAL A 35 4.98 2.24 5.73
N GLY A 36 5.81 2.34 6.75
CA GLY A 36 7.23 2.63 6.61
C GLY A 36 8.05 1.90 7.65
N HIS A 37 9.34 1.77 7.41
CA HIS A 37 10.23 0.98 8.25
C HIS A 37 11.52 1.72 8.56
N VAL A 38 11.98 1.58 9.81
CA VAL A 38 13.39 1.71 10.14
C VAL A 38 13.99 0.31 10.06
N HIS A 39 14.90 0.08 9.14
CA HIS A 39 15.63 -1.18 8.97
C HIS A 39 16.91 -1.13 9.77
N PHE A 40 17.18 -2.14 10.58
CA PHE A 40 18.38 -2.15 11.41
C PHE A 40 18.89 -3.56 11.70
N ALA A 41 20.17 -3.66 12.05
CA ALA A 41 20.75 -4.86 12.62
C ALA A 41 20.77 -4.76 14.14
N TRP A 42 20.42 -5.87 14.81
CA TRP A 42 20.41 -6.02 16.26
C TRP A 42 21.11 -7.33 16.66
N TYR A 43 21.92 -7.29 17.71
CA TYR A 43 22.75 -8.44 18.08
C TYR A 43 22.40 -9.06 19.44
N GLY A 44 21.35 -8.55 20.08
CA GLY A 44 20.84 -9.02 21.36
C GLY A 44 19.69 -10.01 21.24
N ASN A 45 18.99 -10.21 22.34
CA ASN A 45 17.79 -11.08 22.39
C ASN A 45 16.54 -10.33 21.90
N PHE A 46 15.82 -10.90 20.94
CA PHE A 46 14.62 -10.26 20.35
C PHE A 46 13.55 -9.90 21.38
N GLN A 47 13.33 -10.75 22.39
CA GLN A 47 12.34 -10.43 23.43
C GLN A 47 12.74 -9.19 24.23
N THR A 48 14.03 -9.04 24.53
CA THR A 48 14.58 -7.82 25.19
C THR A 48 14.33 -6.58 24.34
N LEU A 49 14.58 -6.66 23.04
CA LEU A 49 14.29 -5.55 22.10
C LEU A 49 12.81 -5.21 22.06
N LYS A 50 11.95 -6.23 21.99
CA LYS A 50 10.49 -6.06 21.91
C LYS A 50 9.95 -5.38 23.17
N ASP A 51 10.37 -5.82 24.33
CA ASP A 51 9.97 -5.25 25.61
C ASP A 51 10.49 -3.81 25.75
N PHE A 52 11.74 -3.57 25.37
CA PHE A 52 12.32 -2.23 25.35
C PHE A 52 11.55 -1.27 24.44
N ILE A 53 11.23 -1.69 23.21
CA ILE A 53 10.47 -0.84 22.28
C ILE A 53 9.05 -0.58 22.81
N ALA A 54 8.42 -1.57 23.46
CA ALA A 54 7.13 -1.37 24.10
C ALA A 54 7.17 -0.30 25.18
N ASP A 55 8.24 -0.29 26.00
CA ASP A 55 8.43 0.69 27.08
C ASP A 55 8.63 2.11 26.54
N ILE A 56 9.40 2.27 25.47
CA ILE A 56 9.70 3.58 24.89
C ILE A 56 8.69 4.03 23.81
N LYS A 57 7.71 3.20 23.46
CA LYS A 57 6.76 3.47 22.37
C LYS A 57 6.10 4.85 22.46
N HIS A 58 5.74 5.28 23.65
CA HIS A 58 5.14 6.60 23.91
C HIS A 58 6.05 7.75 23.44
N LYS A 59 7.38 7.61 23.56
CA LYS A 59 8.36 8.64 23.17
C LYS A 59 8.33 8.92 21.67
N PHE A 60 8.13 7.89 20.85
CA PHE A 60 7.98 8.09 19.40
C PHE A 60 6.82 9.04 19.08
N PHE A 61 5.69 8.91 19.78
CA PHE A 61 4.53 9.77 19.58
C PHE A 61 4.72 11.19 20.15
N GLU A 62 5.35 11.30 21.31
CA GLU A 62 5.53 12.57 22.01
C GLU A 62 6.57 13.45 21.32
N GLU A 63 7.74 12.90 21.02
CA GLU A 63 8.85 13.66 20.46
C GLU A 63 8.63 14.04 18.99
N THR A 64 7.81 13.28 18.28
CA THR A 64 7.42 13.63 16.90
C THR A 64 6.11 14.43 16.81
N ALA A 65 5.59 14.90 17.95
CA ALA A 65 4.32 15.63 17.97
C ALA A 65 4.32 16.88 17.08
N SER A 66 5.45 17.60 17.02
CA SER A 66 5.60 18.78 16.16
C SER A 66 5.54 18.44 14.66
N ILE A 67 6.13 17.33 14.26
CA ILE A 67 6.12 16.84 12.86
C ILE A 67 4.72 16.37 12.48
N THR A 68 4.02 15.73 13.42
CA THR A 68 2.68 15.16 13.17
C THR A 68 1.55 16.18 13.29
N ALA A 69 1.77 17.37 13.86
CA ALA A 69 0.74 18.35 14.18
C ALA A 69 -0.18 18.68 12.99
N ASN A 70 0.38 19.03 11.86
CA ASN A 70 -0.38 19.38 10.65
C ASN A 70 -1.16 18.19 10.06
N MET A 71 -0.61 16.98 10.16
CA MET A 71 -1.27 15.76 9.71
C MET A 71 -2.43 15.40 10.64
N LYS A 72 -2.21 15.48 11.96
CA LYS A 72 -3.25 15.24 12.97
C LYS A 72 -4.42 16.23 12.83
N ALA A 73 -4.14 17.50 12.54
CA ALA A 73 -5.18 18.49 12.30
C ALA A 73 -6.09 18.17 11.11
N ARG A 74 -5.62 17.34 10.17
CA ARG A 74 -6.39 16.85 9.01
C ARG A 74 -7.01 15.46 9.23
N GLY A 75 -6.84 14.87 10.42
CA GLY A 75 -7.37 13.55 10.76
C GLY A 75 -6.41 12.38 10.52
N GLY A 76 -5.17 12.65 10.14
CA GLY A 76 -4.13 11.63 9.93
C GLY A 76 -3.13 11.54 11.09
N GLY A 77 -1.98 10.91 10.84
CA GLY A 77 -0.89 10.76 11.80
C GLY A 77 -0.36 9.34 11.90
N ILE A 78 0.35 9.06 12.99
CA ILE A 78 0.86 7.73 13.31
C ILE A 78 -0.28 6.89 13.88
N LEU A 79 -0.53 5.72 13.31
CA LEU A 79 -1.55 4.78 13.77
C LEU A 79 -0.97 3.78 14.78
N ASP A 80 0.17 3.19 14.43
CA ASP A 80 0.83 2.19 15.28
C ASP A 80 2.32 2.09 14.98
N ILE A 81 3.07 1.53 15.93
CA ILE A 81 4.50 1.23 15.81
C ILE A 81 4.76 -0.13 16.44
N GLU A 82 5.44 -1.02 15.72
CA GLU A 82 5.80 -2.35 16.20
C GLU A 82 7.19 -2.77 15.71
N VAL A 83 7.85 -3.66 16.44
CA VAL A 83 9.10 -4.28 16.00
C VAL A 83 8.83 -5.63 15.37
N LEU A 84 9.43 -5.88 14.21
CA LEU A 84 9.34 -7.12 13.45
C LEU A 84 10.68 -7.83 13.44
N ASP A 85 10.65 -9.11 13.79
CA ASP A 85 11.79 -10.02 13.58
C ASP A 85 11.82 -10.44 12.10
N ARG A 86 12.97 -10.25 11.46
CA ARG A 86 13.27 -10.64 10.09
C ARG A 86 14.53 -11.50 10.02
N SER A 87 14.92 -12.07 11.15
CA SER A 87 16.12 -12.91 11.25
C SER A 87 16.02 -14.22 10.45
N ASP A 88 14.82 -14.59 10.03
CA ASP A 88 14.55 -15.68 9.08
C ASP A 88 14.97 -15.33 7.64
N LEU A 89 15.02 -14.04 7.29
CA LEU A 89 15.46 -13.56 5.97
C LEU A 89 16.95 -13.27 5.94
N GLU A 90 17.47 -12.62 7.00
CA GLU A 90 18.88 -12.28 7.14
C GLU A 90 19.25 -12.27 8.64
N PRO A 91 20.34 -12.93 9.08
CA PRO A 91 20.74 -12.94 10.48
C PRO A 91 20.86 -11.54 11.10
N ASN A 92 20.28 -11.38 12.28
CA ASN A 92 20.26 -10.13 13.05
C ASN A 92 19.48 -8.97 12.39
N TYR A 93 18.67 -9.23 11.38
CA TYR A 93 17.88 -8.22 10.72
C TYR A 93 16.52 -8.02 11.38
N TYR A 94 16.18 -6.76 11.67
CA TYR A 94 14.93 -6.35 12.31
C TYR A 94 14.38 -5.08 11.66
N GLN A 95 13.10 -4.84 11.87
CA GLN A 95 12.41 -3.64 11.38
C GLN A 95 11.57 -3.02 12.50
N LEU A 96 11.69 -1.71 12.71
CA LEU A 96 10.65 -0.95 13.38
C LEU A 96 9.64 -0.52 12.32
N GLN A 97 8.49 -1.18 12.29
CA GLN A 97 7.40 -0.86 11.37
C GLN A 97 6.50 0.20 11.99
N ALA A 98 6.18 1.22 11.23
CA ALA A 98 5.19 2.20 11.60
C ALA A 98 4.07 2.27 10.56
N LYS A 99 2.83 2.38 11.04
CA LYS A 99 1.61 2.54 10.24
C LYS A 99 1.13 3.98 10.34
N PHE A 100 0.68 4.52 9.21
CA PHE A 100 0.32 5.92 9.08
C PHE A 100 -1.00 6.11 8.34
N GLU A 101 -1.77 7.11 8.78
CA GLU A 101 -2.84 7.72 8.02
C GLU A 101 -2.34 9.06 7.47
N THR A 102 -2.38 9.23 6.16
CA THR A 102 -1.90 10.47 5.51
C THR A 102 -3.00 11.25 4.80
N CYS A 103 -4.27 10.88 5.04
CA CYS A 103 -5.44 11.45 4.37
C CYS A 103 -5.28 11.44 2.84
N ASP A 104 -5.52 12.57 2.19
CA ASP A 104 -5.41 12.71 0.73
C ASP A 104 -3.97 12.83 0.23
N ALA A 105 -2.97 12.87 1.13
CA ALA A 105 -1.58 12.99 0.74
C ALA A 105 -0.95 11.62 0.47
N MET A 106 -0.02 11.54 -0.49
CA MET A 106 0.88 10.40 -0.64
C MET A 106 1.71 10.19 0.64
N GLY A 107 2.18 11.29 1.24
CA GLY A 107 2.80 11.30 2.56
C GLY A 107 4.27 10.90 2.61
N ALA A 108 4.97 10.74 1.49
CA ALA A 108 6.33 10.20 1.46
C ALA A 108 7.31 10.97 2.35
N ASN A 109 7.38 12.30 2.20
CA ASN A 109 8.29 13.14 2.99
C ASN A 109 7.91 13.11 4.48
N PHE A 110 6.61 13.15 4.79
CA PHE A 110 6.10 13.06 6.15
C PHE A 110 6.51 11.75 6.83
N ILE A 111 6.30 10.62 6.14
CA ILE A 111 6.65 9.30 6.67
C ILE A 111 8.16 9.17 6.85
N ASN A 112 8.96 9.53 5.83
CA ASN A 112 10.41 9.41 5.91
C ASN A 112 10.99 10.27 7.04
N SER A 113 10.54 11.51 7.21
CA SER A 113 10.99 12.38 8.32
C SER A 113 10.66 11.78 9.69
N LEU A 114 9.50 11.14 9.86
CA LEU A 114 9.15 10.45 11.09
C LEU A 114 10.04 9.23 11.34
N LEU A 115 10.30 8.42 10.32
CA LEU A 115 11.16 7.24 10.45
C LEU A 115 12.60 7.61 10.78
N GLU A 116 13.12 8.69 10.21
CA GLU A 116 14.45 9.22 10.55
C GLU A 116 14.50 9.71 12.01
N GLU A 117 13.42 10.32 12.51
CA GLU A 117 13.37 10.73 13.90
C GLU A 117 13.21 9.52 14.83
N PHE A 118 12.43 8.51 14.43
CA PHE A 118 12.31 7.25 15.19
C PHE A 118 13.65 6.54 15.33
N SER A 119 14.49 6.53 14.29
CA SER A 119 15.82 5.93 14.39
C SER A 119 16.69 6.63 15.43
N LYS A 120 16.68 7.95 15.47
CA LYS A 120 17.44 8.75 16.46
C LYS A 120 16.94 8.51 17.89
N ILE A 121 15.61 8.48 18.07
CA ILE A 121 15.00 8.17 19.37
C ILE A 121 15.43 6.77 19.81
N LEU A 122 15.33 5.78 18.93
CA LEU A 122 15.70 4.40 19.22
C LEU A 122 17.17 4.28 19.64
N GLU A 123 18.09 4.86 18.88
CA GLU A 123 19.53 4.85 19.19
C GLU A 123 19.81 5.52 20.53
N ARG A 124 19.27 6.71 20.77
CA ARG A 124 19.47 7.47 22.01
C ARG A 124 18.94 6.74 23.24
N GLU A 125 17.73 6.18 23.13
CA GLU A 125 17.11 5.48 24.25
C GLU A 125 17.80 4.16 24.58
N LEU A 126 18.29 3.45 23.54
CA LEU A 126 19.12 2.26 23.75
C LEU A 126 20.43 2.60 24.47
N GLU A 127 21.12 3.65 24.04
CA GLU A 127 22.37 4.09 24.67
C GLU A 127 22.15 4.47 26.15
N ALA A 128 21.05 5.17 26.44
CA ALA A 128 20.69 5.60 27.78
C ALA A 128 20.12 4.47 28.66
N SER A 129 19.81 3.32 28.11
CA SER A 129 19.18 2.19 28.83
C SER A 129 20.15 1.49 29.78
N ASN A 130 19.61 0.67 30.69
CA ASN A 130 20.38 -0.23 31.55
C ASN A 130 20.62 -1.61 30.95
N LEU A 131 20.45 -1.77 29.63
CA LEU A 131 20.70 -3.01 28.93
C LEU A 131 22.21 -3.33 28.86
N SER A 132 22.52 -4.57 28.53
CA SER A 132 23.92 -4.97 28.33
C SER A 132 24.56 -4.23 27.16
N ASP A 133 25.88 -4.08 27.15
CA ASP A 133 26.60 -3.46 26.04
C ASP A 133 26.34 -4.16 24.70
N GLN A 134 26.04 -5.44 24.72
CA GLN A 134 25.66 -6.19 23.53
C GLN A 134 24.24 -5.81 23.06
N ASP A 135 23.29 -5.68 23.98
CA ASP A 135 21.92 -5.32 23.70
C ASP A 135 21.74 -3.84 23.33
N LYS A 136 22.75 -3.00 23.56
CA LYS A 136 22.77 -1.61 23.08
C LYS A 136 23.25 -1.46 21.64
N LYS A 137 23.87 -2.50 21.08
CA LYS A 137 24.41 -2.45 19.72
C LYS A 137 23.32 -2.55 18.68
N ILE A 138 23.01 -1.44 18.08
CA ILE A 138 22.13 -1.31 16.93
C ILE A 138 22.89 -0.68 15.77
N VAL A 139 22.58 -1.10 14.56
CA VAL A 139 23.10 -0.48 13.33
C VAL A 139 21.93 -0.13 12.45
N ILE A 140 21.58 1.15 12.35
CA ILE A 140 20.54 1.63 11.46
C ILE A 140 21.02 1.48 10.02
N ILE A 141 20.22 0.81 9.19
CA ILE A 141 20.52 0.55 7.78
C ILE A 141 19.85 1.59 6.90
N MET A 142 18.55 1.79 7.08
CA MET A 142 17.77 2.78 6.33
C MET A 142 16.43 3.09 7.01
N CYS A 143 15.89 4.27 6.71
CA CYS A 143 14.58 4.75 7.14
C CYS A 143 13.78 5.09 5.88
N ILE A 144 12.79 4.27 5.52
CA ILE A 144 12.10 4.44 4.25
C ILE A 144 10.64 3.97 4.31
N LEU A 145 9.75 4.71 3.65
CA LEU A 145 8.39 4.28 3.41
C LEU A 145 8.35 3.02 2.53
N SER A 146 7.29 2.24 2.64
CA SER A 146 7.04 1.12 1.74
C SER A 146 6.04 1.50 0.65
N ASN A 147 6.35 1.16 -0.61
CA ASN A 147 5.37 1.19 -1.70
C ASN A 147 4.49 -0.07 -1.71
N TYR A 148 4.87 -1.11 -0.98
CA TYR A 148 4.00 -2.24 -0.69
C TYR A 148 3.11 -1.89 0.50
N THR A 149 1.86 -1.54 0.23
CA THR A 149 0.87 -1.09 1.22
C THR A 149 -0.42 -1.90 1.08
N PRO A 150 -0.42 -3.16 1.54
CA PRO A 150 -1.56 -4.07 1.35
C PRO A 150 -2.83 -3.62 2.06
N GLU A 151 -2.70 -2.73 3.04
CA GLU A 151 -3.82 -2.12 3.76
C GLU A 151 -4.28 -0.77 3.15
N CYS A 152 -3.70 -0.32 2.03
CA CYS A 152 -4.17 0.88 1.32
C CYS A 152 -5.04 0.42 0.14
N ILE A 153 -6.34 0.30 0.37
CA ILE A 153 -7.26 -0.41 -0.52
C ILE A 153 -8.43 0.48 -0.92
N VAL A 154 -8.63 0.61 -2.23
CA VAL A 154 -9.84 1.18 -2.83
C VAL A 154 -10.51 0.10 -3.66
N ARG A 155 -11.82 -0.10 -3.48
CA ARG A 155 -12.64 -0.97 -4.30
C ARG A 155 -13.44 -0.14 -5.27
N THR A 156 -13.37 -0.48 -6.56
CA THR A 156 -14.25 0.07 -7.60
C THR A 156 -15.06 -1.07 -8.23
N GLU A 157 -16.37 -0.88 -8.32
CA GLU A 157 -17.29 -1.89 -8.79
C GLU A 157 -18.16 -1.31 -9.91
N VAL A 158 -18.47 -2.18 -10.87
CA VAL A 158 -19.51 -1.94 -11.90
C VAL A 158 -20.43 -3.15 -11.93
N ASN A 159 -21.71 -2.92 -12.13
CA ASN A 159 -22.65 -4.00 -12.36
C ASN A 159 -23.81 -3.53 -13.27
N CYS A 160 -24.32 -4.44 -14.06
CA CYS A 160 -25.57 -4.22 -14.78
C CYS A 160 -26.33 -5.54 -14.93
N PRO A 161 -27.65 -5.51 -15.11
CA PRO A 161 -28.40 -6.69 -15.48
C PRO A 161 -27.89 -7.30 -16.79
N ILE A 162 -27.99 -8.65 -16.90
CA ILE A 162 -27.45 -9.39 -18.05
C ILE A 162 -28.13 -8.93 -19.36
N ASP A 163 -29.43 -8.67 -19.34
CA ASP A 163 -30.20 -8.19 -20.48
C ASP A 163 -29.76 -6.81 -21.01
N ARG A 164 -28.94 -6.09 -20.27
CA ARG A 164 -28.35 -4.80 -20.65
C ARG A 164 -26.88 -4.86 -21.04
N LEU A 165 -26.29 -6.04 -21.15
CA LEU A 165 -24.88 -6.17 -21.53
C LEU A 165 -24.58 -5.80 -22.98
N SER A 166 -25.54 -5.99 -23.90
CA SER A 166 -25.41 -5.55 -25.28
C SER A 166 -26.74 -5.04 -25.80
N ASP A 167 -26.72 -3.96 -26.56
CA ASP A 167 -27.86 -3.43 -27.28
C ASP A 167 -27.94 -3.97 -28.73
N ASP A 168 -26.98 -4.81 -29.16
CA ASP A 168 -26.93 -5.46 -30.46
C ASP A 168 -27.89 -6.65 -30.47
N PRO A 169 -28.93 -6.64 -31.31
CA PRO A 169 -29.94 -7.70 -31.38
C PRO A 169 -29.37 -9.06 -31.85
N ASN A 170 -28.17 -9.07 -32.44
CA ASN A 170 -27.48 -10.29 -32.84
C ASN A 170 -26.66 -10.95 -31.73
N ILE A 171 -26.54 -10.30 -30.58
CA ILE A 171 -25.79 -10.81 -29.44
C ILE A 171 -26.77 -11.34 -28.38
N ASN A 172 -26.66 -12.63 -28.07
CA ASN A 172 -27.33 -13.20 -26.91
C ASN A 172 -26.58 -12.77 -25.64
N ASN A 173 -27.24 -11.99 -24.79
CA ASN A 173 -26.63 -11.44 -23.59
C ASN A 173 -26.20 -12.49 -22.56
N GLU A 174 -26.95 -13.60 -22.43
CA GLU A 174 -26.57 -14.70 -21.53
C GLU A 174 -25.30 -15.41 -22.00
N ASP A 175 -25.21 -15.69 -23.31
CA ASP A 175 -24.00 -16.31 -23.89
C ASP A 175 -22.79 -15.37 -23.82
N PHE A 176 -23.04 -14.09 -23.99
CA PHE A 176 -21.98 -13.08 -23.83
C PHE A 176 -21.47 -13.04 -22.38
N ALA A 177 -22.36 -13.03 -21.39
CA ALA A 177 -21.99 -13.04 -19.97
C ALA A 177 -21.17 -14.28 -19.61
N LYS A 178 -21.59 -15.48 -20.06
CA LYS A 178 -20.86 -16.73 -19.83
C LYS A 178 -19.46 -16.71 -20.46
N LYS A 179 -19.33 -16.23 -21.69
CA LYS A 179 -18.03 -16.11 -22.37
C LYS A 179 -17.13 -15.10 -21.68
N PHE A 180 -17.69 -14.00 -21.19
CA PHE A 180 -16.94 -12.99 -20.44
C PHE A 180 -16.39 -13.57 -19.14
N GLU A 181 -17.24 -14.26 -18.36
CA GLU A 181 -16.84 -14.97 -17.14
C GLU A 181 -15.71 -15.99 -17.41
N GLN A 182 -15.87 -16.82 -18.46
CA GLN A 182 -14.84 -17.78 -18.86
C GLN A 182 -13.53 -17.10 -19.23
N ALA A 183 -13.58 -15.98 -19.93
CA ALA A 183 -12.36 -15.24 -20.32
C ALA A 183 -11.60 -14.71 -19.10
N ILE A 184 -12.32 -14.22 -18.09
CA ILE A 184 -11.73 -13.80 -16.80
C ILE A 184 -11.19 -15.01 -16.03
N HIS A 185 -11.94 -16.11 -15.99
CA HIS A 185 -11.48 -17.33 -15.34
C HIS A 185 -10.17 -17.84 -15.95
N VAL A 186 -10.06 -17.87 -17.28
CA VAL A 186 -8.81 -18.25 -17.97
C VAL A 186 -7.65 -17.32 -17.57
N ALA A 187 -7.89 -16.02 -17.44
CA ALA A 187 -6.86 -15.09 -16.99
C ALA A 187 -6.42 -15.33 -15.52
N ASN A 188 -7.26 -15.95 -14.70
CA ASN A 188 -6.92 -16.29 -13.32
C ASN A 188 -6.08 -17.57 -13.19
N ILE A 189 -6.22 -18.51 -14.12
CA ILE A 189 -5.60 -19.84 -14.01
C ILE A 189 -4.43 -20.07 -14.96
N GLU A 190 -4.29 -19.27 -16.03
CA GLU A 190 -3.26 -19.45 -17.05
C GLU A 190 -2.26 -18.27 -17.03
N PRO A 191 -0.96 -18.52 -16.70
CA PRO A 191 0.03 -17.45 -16.47
C PRO A 191 0.28 -16.54 -17.68
N TYR A 192 0.31 -17.06 -18.89
CA TYR A 192 0.54 -16.24 -20.10
C TYR A 192 -0.64 -15.29 -20.35
N ARG A 193 -1.85 -15.80 -20.14
CA ARG A 193 -3.05 -14.97 -20.25
C ARG A 193 -3.15 -13.97 -19.12
N ALA A 194 -2.80 -14.34 -17.89
CA ALA A 194 -2.74 -13.45 -16.74
C ALA A 194 -1.78 -12.27 -16.99
N THR A 195 -0.58 -12.55 -17.49
CA THR A 195 0.43 -11.53 -17.82
C THR A 195 -0.10 -10.56 -18.89
N THR A 196 -0.72 -11.09 -19.94
CA THR A 196 -1.33 -10.28 -21.01
C THR A 196 -2.49 -9.45 -20.49
N HIS A 197 -3.31 -10.00 -19.59
CA HIS A 197 -4.42 -9.30 -18.97
C HIS A 197 -3.92 -8.14 -18.10
N ASN A 198 -2.91 -8.36 -17.27
CA ASN A 198 -2.28 -7.33 -16.46
C ASN A 198 -1.69 -6.19 -17.31
N LYS A 199 -1.02 -6.51 -18.40
CA LYS A 199 -0.52 -5.49 -19.35
C LYS A 199 -1.66 -4.62 -19.88
N GLY A 200 -2.79 -5.22 -20.22
CA GLY A 200 -4.00 -4.50 -20.65
C GLY A 200 -4.58 -3.58 -19.56
N ILE A 201 -4.61 -4.04 -18.29
CA ILE A 201 -5.03 -3.21 -17.15
C ILE A 201 -4.11 -2.01 -16.98
N PHE A 202 -2.79 -2.20 -17.00
CA PHE A 202 -1.83 -1.09 -16.90
C PHE A 202 -1.95 -0.10 -18.04
N ASN A 203 -2.19 -0.56 -19.26
CA ASN A 203 -2.46 0.32 -20.40
C ASN A 203 -3.70 1.20 -20.16
N GLY A 204 -4.77 0.62 -19.58
CA GLY A 204 -5.98 1.36 -19.23
C GLY A 204 -5.76 2.40 -18.14
N ILE A 205 -4.99 2.08 -17.10
CA ILE A 205 -4.63 2.99 -16.01
C ILE A 205 -3.81 4.17 -16.57
N ASP A 206 -2.80 3.88 -17.38
CA ASP A 206 -1.91 4.87 -17.99
C ASP A 206 -2.70 5.83 -18.90
N ALA A 207 -3.62 5.31 -19.71
CA ALA A 207 -4.52 6.12 -20.53
C ALA A 207 -5.46 7.01 -19.68
N GLY A 208 -5.93 6.52 -18.52
CA GLY A 208 -6.80 7.29 -17.62
C GLY A 208 -6.10 8.41 -16.85
N ASN A 209 -4.80 8.26 -16.57
CA ASN A 209 -4.02 9.25 -15.81
C ASN A 209 -3.54 10.45 -16.64
N ASN A 210 -3.62 10.39 -17.96
CA ASN A 210 -3.13 11.43 -18.87
C ASN A 210 -4.26 12.34 -19.43
N TYR A 211 -5.45 12.23 -18.90
CA TYR A 211 -6.64 13.04 -19.19
C TYR A 211 -7.38 13.37 -17.87
#